data_7932a531135c50f5c94ddbd852f2bf8d
#
_entry.id   7932a531135c50f5c94ddbd852f2bf8d
#
_cell.length_a   1.000
_cell.length_b   1.000
_cell.length_c   1.000
_cell.angle_alpha   90.00
_cell.angle_beta   90.00
_cell.angle_gamma   90.00
#
_symmetry.space_group_name_H-M   'P 1'
#
loop_
_entity.id
_entity.type
_entity.pdbx_description
1 polymer ?
#
loop_
_entity_poly.entity_id
_entity_poly.type
_entity_poly.pdbx_seq_one_letter_code
_entity_poly.pdbx_strand_id
1 'polypeptide(L)'
;ELFQEDLERLAPHIEGAIHRVPAFGEVGVKKVYNGAICYTPDGNPIVGPAWGLKNFWINEGHSFGITAAGGAGWQLAEWIVDGEPTIDMLGVEPRRYGNYATKSYLKAKNEEAYSHVFIVHYPDEERPAARPLRTAPCYERMKNLGAVFGQKFGWERPNFFATDGMEQKDDWSFRRSKWFDAIKKECQNVKKNVG
;
A
#
# COMPACT_ATOMS: atom_id res chain seq x y z
N GLU A 1 -10.27 -23.75 1.32
CA GLU A 1 -10.28 -24.67 0.17
C GLU A 1 -8.93 -24.53 -0.55
N LEU A 2 -8.29 -25.67 -0.89
CA LEU A 2 -7.04 -25.67 -1.65
C LEU A 2 -7.33 -25.88 -3.13
N PHE A 3 -6.55 -25.23 -3.98
CA PHE A 3 -6.59 -25.42 -5.43
C PHE A 3 -5.74 -26.60 -5.86
N GLN A 4 -5.88 -27.01 -7.10
CA GLN A 4 -5.02 -28.04 -7.70
C GLN A 4 -3.56 -27.56 -7.72
N GLU A 5 -2.64 -28.51 -7.65
CA GLU A 5 -1.22 -28.25 -7.77
C GLU A 5 -0.89 -27.71 -9.17
N ASP A 6 -0.03 -26.72 -9.24
CA ASP A 6 0.41 -26.07 -10.48
C ASP A 6 1.94 -25.98 -10.47
N LEU A 7 2.58 -27.04 -10.94
CA LEU A 7 4.04 -27.12 -11.01
C LEU A 7 4.63 -26.24 -12.11
N GLU A 8 3.90 -26.01 -13.20
CA GLU A 8 4.38 -25.13 -14.27
C GLU A 8 4.54 -23.69 -13.77
N ARG A 9 3.58 -23.21 -12.97
CA ARG A 9 3.66 -21.90 -12.32
C ARG A 9 4.83 -21.80 -11.35
N LEU A 10 5.21 -22.92 -10.71
CA LEU A 10 6.33 -22.96 -9.78
C LEU A 10 7.69 -23.14 -10.45
N ALA A 11 7.76 -23.56 -11.72
CA ALA A 11 9.00 -23.87 -12.40
C ALA A 11 10.07 -22.78 -12.29
N PRO A 12 9.82 -21.49 -12.55
CA PRO A 12 10.83 -20.44 -12.42
C PRO A 12 11.38 -20.29 -10.99
N HIS A 13 10.53 -20.54 -9.98
CA HIS A 13 10.94 -20.49 -8.58
C HIS A 13 11.79 -21.69 -8.18
N ILE A 14 11.45 -22.86 -8.71
CA ILE A 14 12.23 -24.10 -8.51
C ILE A 14 13.62 -23.94 -9.16
N GLU A 15 13.70 -23.44 -10.38
CA GLU A 15 14.96 -23.15 -11.06
C GLU A 15 15.82 -22.15 -10.27
N GLY A 16 15.21 -21.07 -9.78
CA GLY A 16 15.89 -20.08 -8.93
C GLY A 16 16.37 -20.69 -7.59
N ALA A 17 15.61 -21.62 -7.02
CA ALA A 17 16.00 -22.34 -5.80
C ALA A 17 17.18 -23.28 -6.06
N ILE A 18 17.16 -24.03 -7.15
CA ILE A 18 18.26 -24.93 -7.58
C ILE A 18 19.54 -24.12 -7.84
N HIS A 19 19.41 -22.96 -8.49
CA HIS A 19 20.57 -22.08 -8.72
C HIS A 19 21.24 -21.64 -7.41
N ARG A 20 20.46 -21.40 -6.36
CA ARG A 20 20.97 -20.99 -5.04
C ARG A 20 21.46 -22.15 -4.19
N VAL A 21 20.77 -23.27 -4.27
CA VAL A 21 21.05 -24.51 -3.49
C VAL A 21 20.98 -25.69 -4.45
N PRO A 22 22.12 -26.04 -5.09
CA PRO A 22 22.15 -27.10 -6.13
C PRO A 22 21.56 -28.45 -5.71
N ALA A 23 21.63 -28.79 -4.43
CA ALA A 23 21.04 -30.02 -3.89
C ALA A 23 19.52 -30.14 -4.15
N PHE A 24 18.80 -29.05 -4.37
CA PHE A 24 17.37 -29.08 -4.74
C PHE A 24 17.13 -29.69 -6.13
N GLY A 25 18.14 -29.76 -6.99
CA GLY A 25 18.06 -30.46 -8.28
C GLY A 25 18.12 -31.97 -8.17
N GLU A 26 18.57 -32.49 -7.03
CA GLU A 26 18.72 -33.93 -6.79
C GLU A 26 17.56 -34.55 -6.00
N VAL A 27 16.60 -33.73 -5.55
CA VAL A 27 15.46 -34.16 -4.74
C VAL A 27 14.12 -33.81 -5.45
N GLY A 28 13.10 -34.63 -5.15
CA GLY A 28 11.75 -34.42 -5.68
C GLY A 28 10.91 -33.51 -4.82
N VAL A 29 9.82 -32.96 -5.41
CA VAL A 29 8.78 -32.22 -4.68
C VAL A 29 7.89 -33.23 -3.94
N LYS A 30 7.84 -33.14 -2.62
CA LYS A 30 7.03 -34.05 -1.79
C LYS A 30 5.54 -33.69 -1.88
N LYS A 31 5.21 -32.40 -1.84
CA LYS A 31 3.84 -31.90 -1.86
C LYS A 31 3.82 -30.42 -2.19
N VAL A 32 2.78 -30.00 -2.92
CA VAL A 32 2.46 -28.59 -3.20
C VAL A 32 1.18 -28.20 -2.48
N TYR A 33 1.14 -27.04 -1.88
CA TYR A 33 -0.04 -26.44 -1.31
C TYR A 33 -0.36 -25.18 -2.12
N ASN A 34 -1.52 -25.18 -2.77
CA ASN A 34 -1.99 -24.08 -3.58
C ASN A 34 -3.31 -23.55 -3.01
N GLY A 35 -3.39 -22.27 -2.66
CA GLY A 35 -4.56 -21.69 -2.03
C GLY A 35 -4.65 -20.19 -2.25
N ALA A 36 -5.84 -19.64 -2.01
CA ALA A 36 -6.08 -18.21 -2.06
C ALA A 36 -5.45 -17.49 -0.87
N ILE A 37 -4.90 -16.31 -1.12
CA ILE A 37 -4.42 -15.38 -0.08
C ILE A 37 -5.45 -14.27 0.07
N CYS A 38 -5.84 -13.97 1.31
CA CYS A 38 -6.59 -12.77 1.63
C CYS A 38 -5.68 -11.56 1.52
N TYR A 39 -5.97 -10.68 0.56
CA TYR A 39 -5.12 -9.53 0.26
C TYR A 39 -5.93 -8.23 0.26
N THR A 40 -5.37 -7.19 0.88
CA THR A 40 -6.00 -5.88 0.99
C THR A 40 -5.44 -4.91 -0.07
N PRO A 41 -6.14 -3.80 -0.37
CA PRO A 41 -5.69 -2.85 -1.39
C PRO A 41 -4.34 -2.17 -1.13
N ASP A 42 -3.87 -2.15 0.11
CA ASP A 42 -2.57 -1.60 0.50
C ASP A 42 -1.57 -2.68 0.98
N GLY A 43 -2.01 -3.94 1.00
CA GLY A 43 -1.19 -5.07 1.48
C GLY A 43 -1.06 -5.16 3.00
N ASN A 44 -1.60 -4.21 3.76
CA ASN A 44 -1.58 -4.22 5.21
C ASN A 44 -2.80 -4.96 5.78
N PRO A 45 -2.70 -5.62 6.94
CA PRO A 45 -3.84 -6.27 7.56
C PRO A 45 -4.93 -5.27 7.96
N ILE A 46 -6.09 -5.78 8.33
CA ILE A 46 -7.20 -5.02 8.89
C ILE A 46 -7.36 -5.41 10.35
N VAL A 47 -7.00 -4.49 11.24
CA VAL A 47 -6.98 -4.73 12.70
C VAL A 47 -7.69 -3.59 13.43
N GLY A 48 -8.72 -3.88 14.20
CA GLY A 48 -9.43 -2.89 14.99
C GLY A 48 -10.95 -3.01 14.96
N PRO A 49 -11.68 -2.00 15.48
CA PRO A 49 -13.14 -2.03 15.55
C PRO A 49 -13.77 -1.89 14.15
N ALA A 50 -14.78 -2.70 13.88
CA ALA A 50 -15.52 -2.65 12.63
C ALA A 50 -16.38 -1.38 12.52
N TRP A 51 -16.55 -0.90 11.29
CA TRP A 51 -17.39 0.24 10.99
C TRP A 51 -18.86 -0.01 11.37
N GLY A 52 -19.42 0.92 12.15
CA GLY A 52 -20.83 0.93 12.47
C GLY A 52 -21.33 -0.23 13.35
N LEU A 53 -20.45 -1.09 13.82
CA LEU A 53 -20.78 -2.20 14.70
C LEU A 53 -20.16 -2.00 16.10
N LYS A 54 -20.98 -2.23 17.11
CA LYS A 54 -20.52 -2.17 18.50
C LYS A 54 -20.02 -3.55 18.94
N ASN A 55 -18.87 -3.58 19.62
CA ASN A 55 -18.26 -4.81 20.12
C ASN A 55 -17.94 -5.86 19.03
N PHE A 56 -17.72 -5.41 17.81
CA PHE A 56 -17.26 -6.25 16.71
C PHE A 56 -15.86 -5.81 16.28
N TRP A 57 -14.91 -6.72 16.39
CA TRP A 57 -13.50 -6.47 16.12
C TRP A 57 -13.01 -7.31 14.97
N ILE A 58 -12.12 -6.75 14.17
CA ILE A 58 -11.56 -7.37 12.97
C ILE A 58 -10.06 -7.60 13.22
N ASN A 59 -9.57 -8.76 12.82
CA ASN A 59 -8.15 -9.08 12.74
C ASN A 59 -7.92 -10.05 11.59
N GLU A 60 -7.82 -9.52 10.37
CA GLU A 60 -7.77 -10.29 9.13
C GLU A 60 -6.90 -9.63 8.05
N GLY A 61 -6.84 -10.25 6.86
CA GLY A 61 -6.08 -9.70 5.73
C GLY A 61 -4.57 -9.79 5.90
N HIS A 62 -4.09 -10.70 6.72
CA HIS A 62 -2.67 -10.90 6.97
C HIS A 62 -2.01 -11.69 5.83
N SER A 63 -1.50 -11.03 4.81
CA SER A 63 -0.69 -11.68 3.77
C SER A 63 0.65 -12.20 4.34
N PHE A 64 1.22 -11.51 5.32
CA PHE A 64 2.40 -11.91 6.09
C PHE A 64 2.02 -12.27 7.52
N GLY A 65 1.07 -13.19 7.68
CA GLY A 65 0.43 -13.50 8.94
C GLY A 65 1.40 -13.95 10.05
N ILE A 66 2.34 -14.84 9.74
CA ILE A 66 3.32 -15.33 10.73
C ILE A 66 4.15 -14.18 11.29
N THR A 67 4.57 -13.25 10.45
CA THR A 67 5.39 -12.09 10.84
C THR A 67 4.61 -11.07 11.67
N ALA A 68 3.34 -10.83 11.33
CA ALA A 68 2.54 -9.75 11.91
C ALA A 68 1.64 -10.19 13.08
N ALA A 69 1.29 -11.48 13.17
CA ALA A 69 0.25 -11.97 14.05
C ALA A 69 0.47 -11.64 15.54
N GLY A 70 1.70 -11.77 16.04
CA GLY A 70 2.03 -11.49 17.43
C GLY A 70 1.75 -10.03 17.81
N GLY A 71 2.28 -9.09 17.05
CA GLY A 71 2.09 -7.66 17.27
C GLY A 71 0.65 -7.21 17.06
N ALA A 72 0.01 -7.70 15.99
CA ALA A 72 -1.39 -7.38 15.70
C ALA A 72 -2.33 -7.88 16.79
N GLY A 73 -2.13 -9.11 17.25
CA GLY A 73 -2.93 -9.68 18.33
C GLY A 73 -2.74 -8.95 19.66
N TRP A 74 -1.51 -8.58 19.98
CA TRP A 74 -1.20 -7.81 21.19
C TRP A 74 -1.89 -6.45 21.16
N GLN A 75 -1.67 -5.66 20.13
CA GLN A 75 -2.26 -4.32 20.01
C GLN A 75 -3.79 -4.35 19.98
N LEU A 76 -4.37 -5.36 19.32
CA LEU A 76 -5.82 -5.54 19.34
C LEU A 76 -6.35 -5.89 20.73
N ALA A 77 -5.65 -6.73 21.51
CA ALA A 77 -6.03 -7.08 22.85
C ALA A 77 -6.03 -5.85 23.78
N GLU A 78 -4.96 -5.04 23.75
CA GLU A 78 -4.89 -3.78 24.50
C GLU A 78 -6.01 -2.84 24.09
N TRP A 79 -6.26 -2.69 22.79
CA TRP A 79 -7.34 -1.83 22.29
C TRP A 79 -8.73 -2.26 22.78
N ILE A 80 -8.98 -3.57 22.86
CA ILE A 80 -10.25 -4.10 23.38
C ILE A 80 -10.39 -3.84 24.90
N VAL A 81 -9.32 -4.01 25.67
CA VAL A 81 -9.33 -3.91 27.13
C VAL A 81 -9.28 -2.46 27.60
N ASP A 82 -8.37 -1.66 27.00
CA ASP A 82 -8.06 -0.31 27.45
C ASP A 82 -8.83 0.77 26.68
N GLY A 83 -9.48 0.39 25.57
CA GLY A 83 -10.26 1.30 24.72
C GLY A 83 -9.45 2.00 23.61
N GLU A 84 -8.13 1.93 23.67
CA GLU A 84 -7.22 2.49 22.68
C GLU A 84 -5.94 1.65 22.54
N PRO A 85 -5.30 1.62 21.35
CA PRO A 85 -4.04 0.95 21.17
C PRO A 85 -2.89 1.81 21.74
N THR A 86 -1.78 1.16 22.13
CA THR A 86 -0.59 1.87 22.66
C THR A 86 0.30 2.45 21.57
N ILE A 87 0.06 2.10 20.31
CA ILE A 87 0.79 2.63 19.13
C ILE A 87 -0.20 3.12 18.06
N ASP A 88 0.29 3.90 17.12
CA ASP A 88 -0.50 4.33 15.96
C ASP A 88 -0.89 3.14 15.08
N MET A 89 -2.18 2.81 15.06
CA MET A 89 -2.78 1.74 14.25
C MET A 89 -3.44 2.24 12.95
N LEU A 90 -3.35 3.54 12.62
CA LEU A 90 -4.04 4.13 11.47
C LEU A 90 -3.76 3.40 10.16
N GLY A 91 -2.54 2.89 9.97
CA GLY A 91 -2.15 2.15 8.78
C GLY A 91 -2.78 0.77 8.62
N VAL A 92 -3.41 0.24 9.68
CA VAL A 92 -4.03 -1.10 9.68
C VAL A 92 -5.49 -1.11 10.13
N GLU A 93 -6.00 -0.02 10.70
CA GLU A 93 -7.39 0.01 11.18
C GLU A 93 -8.42 0.01 10.04
N PRO A 94 -9.63 -0.60 10.26
CA PRO A 94 -10.68 -0.69 9.24
C PRO A 94 -11.15 0.67 8.70
N ARG A 95 -11.09 1.74 9.53
CA ARG A 95 -11.54 3.09 9.18
C ARG A 95 -10.72 3.76 8.09
N ARG A 96 -9.55 3.22 7.74
CA ARG A 96 -8.78 3.70 6.57
C ARG A 96 -9.49 3.45 5.24
N TYR A 97 -10.42 2.48 5.22
CA TYR A 97 -11.33 2.24 4.11
C TYR A 97 -12.72 2.80 4.42
N GLY A 98 -13.31 3.45 3.44
CA GLY A 98 -14.68 3.97 3.53
C GLY A 98 -15.52 3.45 2.36
N ASN A 99 -16.67 4.06 2.11
CA ASN A 99 -17.60 3.69 1.04
C ASN A 99 -16.98 3.78 -0.37
N TYR A 100 -15.82 4.40 -0.51
CA TYR A 100 -15.08 4.45 -1.77
C TYR A 100 -14.46 3.11 -2.17
N ALA A 101 -14.27 2.19 -1.23
CA ALA A 101 -13.70 0.88 -1.47
C ALA A 101 -14.70 -0.06 -2.14
N THR A 102 -15.09 0.29 -3.36
CA THR A 102 -16.00 -0.50 -4.21
C THR A 102 -15.31 -1.76 -4.74
N LYS A 103 -16.08 -2.71 -5.27
CA LYS A 103 -15.52 -3.94 -5.90
C LYS A 103 -14.51 -3.63 -7.00
N SER A 104 -14.77 -2.63 -7.84
CA SER A 104 -13.83 -2.21 -8.90
C SER A 104 -12.54 -1.63 -8.34
N TYR A 105 -12.64 -0.80 -7.30
CA TYR A 105 -11.48 -0.29 -6.58
C TYR A 105 -10.64 -1.41 -5.97
N LEU A 106 -11.30 -2.34 -5.24
CA LEU A 106 -10.63 -3.47 -4.61
C LEU A 106 -9.90 -4.33 -5.64
N LYS A 107 -10.55 -4.64 -6.77
CA LYS A 107 -9.92 -5.40 -7.85
C LYS A 107 -8.65 -4.73 -8.35
N ALA A 108 -8.75 -3.47 -8.79
CA ALA A 108 -7.63 -2.75 -9.39
C ALA A 108 -6.48 -2.55 -8.38
N LYS A 109 -6.80 -2.18 -7.14
CA LYS A 109 -5.79 -1.96 -6.09
C LYS A 109 -5.14 -3.25 -5.60
N ASN A 110 -5.88 -4.33 -5.47
CA ASN A 110 -5.31 -5.61 -5.05
C ASN A 110 -4.37 -6.18 -6.13
N GLU A 111 -4.74 -6.08 -7.41
CA GLU A 111 -3.87 -6.47 -8.52
C GLU A 111 -2.57 -5.66 -8.52
N GLU A 112 -2.66 -4.34 -8.39
CA GLU A 112 -1.49 -3.46 -8.30
C GLU A 112 -0.65 -3.77 -7.06
N ALA A 113 -1.26 -3.82 -5.88
CA ALA A 113 -0.55 -4.05 -4.62
C ALA A 113 0.17 -5.40 -4.60
N TYR A 114 -0.49 -6.46 -5.08
CA TYR A 114 0.12 -7.78 -5.13
C TYR A 114 1.25 -7.88 -6.14
N SER A 115 1.08 -7.29 -7.33
CA SER A 115 2.13 -7.30 -8.36
C SER A 115 3.40 -6.57 -7.95
N HIS A 116 3.29 -5.64 -6.98
CA HIS A 116 4.42 -4.83 -6.51
C HIS A 116 4.99 -5.27 -5.16
N VAL A 117 4.43 -6.30 -4.51
CA VAL A 117 4.80 -6.66 -3.14
C VAL A 117 6.28 -7.02 -2.94
N PHE A 118 6.93 -7.59 -3.97
CA PHE A 118 8.34 -7.98 -3.94
C PHE A 118 9.24 -7.11 -4.80
N ILE A 119 8.73 -6.00 -5.31
CA ILE A 119 9.51 -5.03 -6.10
C ILE A 119 10.15 -4.02 -5.14
N VAL A 120 11.37 -3.63 -5.42
CA VAL A 120 12.02 -2.52 -4.71
C VAL A 120 11.36 -1.22 -5.16
N HIS A 121 10.68 -0.54 -4.24
CA HIS A 121 10.02 0.73 -4.50
C HIS A 121 10.99 1.90 -4.42
N TYR A 122 10.72 2.92 -5.25
CA TYR A 122 11.36 4.21 -5.06
C TYR A 122 10.79 4.92 -3.83
N PRO A 123 11.58 5.75 -3.15
CA PRO A 123 11.04 6.63 -2.11
C PRO A 123 9.88 7.47 -2.65
N ASP A 124 8.81 7.58 -1.89
CA ASP A 124 7.60 8.36 -2.22
C ASP A 124 6.89 7.93 -3.50
N GLU A 125 7.09 6.71 -3.95
CA GLU A 125 6.42 6.15 -5.13
C GLU A 125 4.92 6.06 -4.92
N GLU A 126 4.15 6.73 -5.77
CA GLU A 126 2.69 6.71 -5.75
C GLU A 126 2.14 5.69 -6.74
N ARG A 127 1.18 4.90 -6.30
CA ARG A 127 0.57 3.86 -7.13
C ARG A 127 -0.61 4.40 -7.92
N PRO A 128 -0.64 4.23 -9.26
CA PRO A 128 -1.62 4.86 -10.13
C PRO A 128 -2.99 4.18 -10.21
N ALA A 129 -3.13 2.89 -9.86
CA ALA A 129 -4.37 2.18 -10.07
C ALA A 129 -5.57 2.81 -9.33
N ALA A 130 -6.73 2.79 -9.96
CA ALA A 130 -7.99 3.32 -9.45
C ALA A 130 -7.95 4.81 -9.03
N ARG A 131 -7.18 5.63 -9.71
CA ARG A 131 -7.06 7.08 -9.48
C ARG A 131 -7.57 7.89 -10.68
N PRO A 132 -8.09 9.15 -10.48
CA PRO A 132 -8.45 9.72 -9.18
C PRO A 132 -9.70 9.06 -8.60
N LEU A 133 -9.83 8.98 -7.26
CA LEU A 133 -11.00 8.37 -6.62
C LEU A 133 -11.83 9.38 -5.83
N ARG A 134 -11.19 10.13 -4.95
CA ARG A 134 -11.81 11.20 -4.16
C ARG A 134 -11.02 12.48 -4.38
N THR A 135 -11.71 13.55 -4.76
CA THR A 135 -11.08 14.83 -5.08
C THR A 135 -11.70 15.96 -4.24
N ALA A 136 -10.85 16.88 -3.78
CA ALA A 136 -11.31 18.09 -3.14
C ALA A 136 -11.96 19.05 -4.16
N PRO A 137 -12.85 19.98 -3.76
CA PRO A 137 -13.46 20.94 -4.68
C PRO A 137 -12.46 21.77 -5.49
N CYS A 138 -11.26 21.99 -4.97
CA CYS A 138 -10.18 22.74 -5.63
C CYS A 138 -9.26 21.86 -6.52
N TYR A 139 -9.55 20.57 -6.67
CA TYR A 139 -8.68 19.62 -7.40
C TYR A 139 -8.32 20.10 -8.80
N GLU A 140 -9.32 20.44 -9.63
CA GLU A 140 -9.08 20.87 -11.01
C GLU A 140 -8.29 22.19 -11.08
N ARG A 141 -8.57 23.10 -10.14
CA ARG A 141 -7.79 24.35 -10.05
C ARG A 141 -6.33 24.09 -9.72
N MET A 142 -6.06 23.20 -8.75
CA MET A 142 -4.69 22.82 -8.39
C MET A 142 -3.99 22.10 -9.54
N LYS A 143 -4.69 21.21 -10.23
CA LYS A 143 -4.18 20.51 -11.41
C LYS A 143 -3.75 21.47 -12.50
N ASN A 144 -4.59 22.46 -12.80
CA ASN A 144 -4.29 23.50 -13.80
C ASN A 144 -3.14 24.42 -13.38
N LEU A 145 -2.83 24.52 -12.09
CA LEU A 145 -1.68 25.23 -11.55
C LEU A 145 -0.40 24.37 -11.51
N GLY A 146 -0.44 23.16 -12.07
CA GLY A 146 0.73 22.28 -12.15
C GLY A 146 0.87 21.31 -10.98
N ALA A 147 -0.17 21.08 -10.16
CA ALA A 147 -0.08 20.13 -9.08
C ALA A 147 0.17 18.70 -9.57
N VAL A 148 1.13 18.04 -8.98
CA VAL A 148 1.36 16.60 -9.07
C VAL A 148 0.77 15.95 -7.83
N PHE A 149 -0.12 14.98 -8.02
CA PHE A 149 -0.92 14.44 -6.93
C PHE A 149 -0.41 13.09 -6.44
N GLY A 150 -0.45 12.92 -5.12
CA GLY A 150 -0.44 11.64 -4.44
C GLY A 150 -1.81 11.30 -3.87
N GLN A 151 -1.95 10.09 -3.33
CA GLN A 151 -3.20 9.64 -2.75
C GLN A 151 -3.02 9.21 -1.29
N LYS A 152 -3.94 9.61 -0.41
CA LYS A 152 -4.04 9.12 0.96
C LYS A 152 -5.49 8.80 1.29
N PHE A 153 -5.77 7.56 1.69
CA PHE A 153 -7.13 7.06 2.00
C PHE A 153 -8.17 7.40 0.91
N GLY A 154 -7.77 7.22 -0.34
CA GLY A 154 -8.59 7.52 -1.50
C GLY A 154 -8.64 9.00 -1.91
N TRP A 155 -8.16 9.93 -1.09
CA TRP A 155 -8.12 11.35 -1.41
C TRP A 155 -6.89 11.73 -2.21
N GLU A 156 -7.11 12.43 -3.33
CA GLU A 156 -6.05 13.11 -4.08
C GLU A 156 -5.57 14.34 -3.31
N ARG A 157 -4.27 14.45 -3.13
CA ARG A 157 -3.64 15.61 -2.51
C ARG A 157 -2.40 16.03 -3.31
N PRO A 158 -2.12 17.32 -3.47
CA PRO A 158 -0.91 17.75 -4.15
C PRO A 158 0.32 17.39 -3.31
N ASN A 159 1.28 16.71 -3.92
CA ASN A 159 2.58 16.46 -3.33
C ASN A 159 3.51 17.66 -3.56
N PHE A 160 3.46 18.25 -4.76
CA PHE A 160 4.18 19.46 -5.13
C PHE A 160 3.53 20.09 -6.36
N PHE A 161 3.93 21.31 -6.69
CA PHE A 161 3.54 21.99 -7.93
C PHE A 161 4.74 22.04 -8.88
N ALA A 162 4.56 21.56 -10.11
CA ALA A 162 5.55 21.68 -11.16
C ALA A 162 5.82 23.16 -11.46
N THR A 163 7.07 23.57 -11.40
CA THR A 163 7.49 24.92 -11.75
C THR A 163 7.81 25.01 -13.24
N ASP A 164 8.04 26.23 -13.75
CA ASP A 164 8.35 26.48 -15.16
C ASP A 164 9.41 25.53 -15.71
N GLY A 165 9.09 24.85 -16.79
CA GLY A 165 9.96 23.87 -17.44
C GLY A 165 9.97 22.46 -16.85
N MET A 166 9.24 22.23 -15.77
CA MET A 166 9.03 20.88 -15.20
C MET A 166 7.84 20.20 -15.87
N GLU A 167 7.99 18.93 -16.18
CA GLU A 167 6.87 18.09 -16.55
C GLU A 167 5.98 17.84 -15.31
N GLN A 168 4.66 17.96 -15.48
CA GLN A 168 3.67 17.73 -14.41
C GLN A 168 3.48 16.23 -14.16
N LYS A 169 4.55 15.58 -13.72
CA LYS A 169 4.55 14.18 -13.31
C LYS A 169 5.57 13.93 -12.22
N ASP A 170 5.35 12.88 -11.45
CA ASP A 170 6.36 12.37 -10.55
C ASP A 170 7.47 11.66 -11.34
N ASP A 171 8.70 11.81 -10.86
CA ASP A 171 9.88 11.19 -11.43
C ASP A 171 10.67 10.52 -10.30
N TRP A 172 10.33 9.27 -10.06
CA TRP A 172 10.85 8.51 -8.93
C TRP A 172 12.34 8.20 -9.08
N SER A 173 13.08 8.38 -8.01
CA SER A 173 14.51 8.17 -8.00
C SER A 173 15.02 7.76 -6.61
N PHE A 174 16.06 6.92 -6.57
CA PHE A 174 16.82 6.67 -5.33
C PHE A 174 17.77 7.81 -4.96
N ARG A 175 17.87 8.82 -5.81
CA ARG A 175 18.61 10.06 -5.57
C ARG A 175 17.62 11.17 -5.19
N ARG A 176 18.11 12.41 -5.09
CA ARG A 176 17.27 13.59 -4.89
C ARG A 176 16.26 13.70 -6.05
N SER A 177 14.99 13.69 -5.70
CA SER A 177 13.89 13.79 -6.67
C SER A 177 13.86 15.17 -7.33
N LYS A 178 13.36 15.25 -8.57
CA LYS A 178 13.25 16.52 -9.32
C LYS A 178 12.34 17.54 -8.65
N TRP A 179 11.33 17.09 -7.89
CA TRP A 179 10.43 17.96 -7.14
C TRP A 179 11.11 18.71 -5.98
N PHE A 180 12.32 18.32 -5.58
CA PHE A 180 13.00 18.94 -4.43
C PHE A 180 13.15 20.45 -4.56
N ASP A 181 13.50 20.95 -5.75
CA ASP A 181 13.68 22.38 -5.96
C ASP A 181 12.33 23.13 -5.98
N ALA A 182 11.24 22.47 -6.44
CA ALA A 182 9.90 23.00 -6.35
C ALA A 182 9.46 23.17 -4.88
N ILE A 183 9.55 22.12 -4.08
CA ILE A 183 9.22 22.17 -2.66
C ILE A 183 10.11 23.16 -1.89
N LYS A 184 11.39 23.24 -2.23
CA LYS A 184 12.27 24.25 -1.64
C LYS A 184 11.75 25.67 -1.86
N LYS A 185 11.32 26.00 -3.08
CA LYS A 185 10.74 27.31 -3.40
C LYS A 185 9.43 27.56 -2.63
N GLU A 186 8.56 26.56 -2.54
CA GLU A 186 7.32 26.61 -1.76
C GLU A 186 7.61 26.90 -0.28
N CYS A 187 8.49 26.14 0.33
CA CYS A 187 8.91 26.34 1.72
C CYS A 187 9.51 27.73 1.98
N GLN A 188 10.38 28.21 1.06
CA GLN A 188 10.98 29.54 1.14
C GLN A 188 9.92 30.64 1.04
N ASN A 189 8.94 30.46 0.13
CA ASN A 189 7.86 31.42 -0.03
C ASN A 189 6.97 31.50 1.22
N VAL A 190 6.62 30.35 1.81
CA VAL A 190 5.85 30.31 3.06
C VAL A 190 6.61 31.06 4.16
N LYS A 191 7.89 30.70 4.38
CA LYS A 191 8.71 31.38 5.42
C LYS A 191 8.84 32.89 5.24
N LYS A 192 8.87 33.36 3.99
CA LYS A 192 9.06 34.79 3.69
C LYS A 192 7.76 35.60 3.73
N ASN A 193 6.66 35.02 3.29
CA ASN A 193 5.45 35.76 2.95
C ASN A 193 4.22 35.41 3.80
N VAL A 194 4.24 34.29 4.53
CA VAL A 194 3.08 33.79 5.28
C VAL A 194 3.37 33.67 6.77
N GLY A 195 4.60 33.60 7.15
CA GLY A 195 5.18 33.36 8.49
C GLY A 195 5.08 34.27 9.51
#